data_8c79d8ce221ba466bea25e9f59434413
#
_entry.id   8c79d8ce221ba466bea25e9f59434413
#
_cell.length_a   1.000
_cell.length_b   1.000
_cell.length_c   1.000
_cell.angle_alpha   90.00
_cell.angle_beta   90.00
_cell.angle_gamma   90.00
#
_symmetry.space_group_name_H-M   'P 1'
#
loop_
_entity.id
_entity.type
_entity.pdbx_description
1 polymer ?
#
loop_
_entity_poly.entity_id
_entity_poly.type
_entity_poly.pdbx_seq_one_letter_code
_entity_poly.pdbx_strand_id
1 'polypeptide(L)'
;MADQKPKTTNKKSAVKANPAVTPDGKQRIRIRLKAYDHKVIDQSAKQIVDTAIRTGATIAGPVPLPTRRSTFTVVKSPHVYKKGREQFEMRVHKRLIDVLEPTPKTIDSLMNLSLPAGCDAEIKM
;
A
#
# COMPACT_ATOMS: atom_id res chain seq x y z
N MET A 1 -0.41 5.74 54.44
CA MET A 1 -0.03 4.70 53.47
C MET A 1 -0.62 4.99 52.13
N ALA A 2 0.14 5.67 51.35
CA ALA A 2 -0.29 6.00 50.02
C ALA A 2 0.15 4.89 49.06
N ASP A 3 -0.77 4.06 48.69
CA ASP A 3 -0.56 3.19 47.55
C ASP A 3 -0.55 4.02 46.29
N GLN A 4 0.58 4.56 46.04
CA GLN A 4 0.87 5.14 44.76
C GLN A 4 1.06 4.04 43.79
N LYS A 5 0.00 3.62 43.18
CA LYS A 5 0.15 2.86 41.95
C LYS A 5 0.94 3.72 40.98
N PRO A 6 2.09 3.30 40.52
CA PRO A 6 2.71 3.95 39.41
C PRO A 6 1.69 3.90 38.27
N LYS A 7 1.10 5.02 37.99
CA LYS A 7 0.40 5.15 36.73
C LYS A 7 1.47 5.01 35.66
N THR A 8 1.67 3.81 35.24
CA THR A 8 2.26 3.59 33.94
C THR A 8 1.27 4.15 32.94
N THR A 9 1.30 5.44 32.84
CA THR A 9 0.88 6.04 31.61
C THR A 9 1.84 5.53 30.58
N ASN A 10 1.53 4.38 30.07
CA ASN A 10 2.10 3.92 28.86
C ASN A 10 1.56 4.84 27.77
N LYS A 11 1.97 6.07 27.85
CA LYS A 11 2.03 6.90 26.69
C LYS A 11 3.06 6.22 25.82
N LYS A 12 2.60 5.27 25.06
CA LYS A 12 3.24 5.00 23.81
C LYS A 12 3.18 6.33 23.08
N SER A 13 4.15 7.17 23.37
CA SER A 13 4.48 8.22 22.45
C SER A 13 4.62 7.47 21.14
N ALA A 14 3.68 7.67 20.27
CA ALA A 14 3.81 7.21 18.93
C ALA A 14 5.06 7.92 18.44
N VAL A 15 6.18 7.21 18.55
CA VAL A 15 7.39 7.62 17.88
C VAL A 15 6.98 7.66 16.44
N LYS A 16 6.79 8.86 15.93
CA LYS A 16 6.64 9.07 14.51
C LYS A 16 7.96 8.64 13.91
N ALA A 17 8.08 7.34 13.71
CA ALA A 17 9.21 6.81 13.02
C ALA A 17 9.24 7.49 11.66
N ASN A 18 10.31 8.18 11.39
CA ASN A 18 10.55 8.73 10.09
C ASN A 18 10.39 7.57 9.08
N PRO A 19 9.43 7.62 8.16
CA PRO A 19 9.15 6.47 7.29
C PRO A 19 10.32 6.09 6.40
N ALA A 20 11.31 6.95 6.29
CA ALA A 20 12.50 6.71 5.47
C ALA A 20 13.57 5.87 6.17
N VAL A 21 13.47 5.66 7.47
CA VAL A 21 14.51 4.98 8.25
C VAL A 21 13.88 3.87 9.08
N THR A 22 14.41 2.67 8.96
CA THR A 22 14.04 1.57 9.85
C THR A 22 14.59 1.82 11.26
N PRO A 23 14.08 1.12 12.28
CA PRO A 23 14.65 1.20 13.64
C PRO A 23 16.13 0.90 13.70
N ASP A 24 16.66 0.16 12.72
CA ASP A 24 18.07 -0.19 12.60
C ASP A 24 18.92 0.89 11.90
N GLY A 25 18.35 2.06 11.61
CA GLY A 25 19.07 3.15 10.94
C GLY A 25 19.31 2.96 9.45
N LYS A 26 18.76 1.92 8.87
CA LYS A 26 18.89 1.63 7.44
C LYS A 26 17.81 2.36 6.64
N GLN A 27 18.17 2.83 5.45
CA GLN A 27 17.19 3.45 4.55
C GLN A 27 16.19 2.42 4.06
N ARG A 28 14.96 2.86 3.91
CA ARG A 28 13.85 2.05 3.44
C ARG A 28 13.02 2.84 2.44
N ILE A 29 12.68 2.20 1.33
CA ILE A 29 11.72 2.75 0.37
C ILE A 29 10.41 1.97 0.54
N ARG A 30 9.34 2.70 0.70
CA ARG A 30 7.99 2.13 0.77
C ARG A 30 7.25 2.44 -0.51
N ILE A 31 6.82 1.39 -1.18
CA ILE A 31 6.06 1.49 -2.43
C ILE A 31 4.63 1.05 -2.16
N ARG A 32 3.71 1.95 -2.44
CA ARG A 32 2.28 1.68 -2.31
C ARG A 32 1.67 1.57 -3.70
N LEU A 33 1.07 0.42 -3.98
CA LEU A 33 0.39 0.17 -5.25
C LEU A 33 -1.12 0.23 -5.05
N LYS A 34 -1.80 0.83 -6.00
CA LYS A 34 -3.27 0.90 -6.05
C LYS A 34 -3.74 0.52 -7.45
N ALA A 35 -4.73 -0.33 -7.53
CA ALA A 35 -5.34 -0.70 -8.80
C ALA A 35 -6.78 -1.16 -8.59
N TYR A 36 -7.60 -1.05 -9.63
CA TYR A 36 -8.96 -1.56 -9.61
C TYR A 36 -9.00 -3.06 -9.91
N ASP A 37 -8.02 -3.59 -10.61
CA ASP A 37 -7.94 -5.00 -10.97
C ASP A 37 -6.85 -5.70 -10.14
N HIS A 38 -7.22 -6.80 -9.48
CA HIS A 38 -6.28 -7.57 -8.67
C HIS A 38 -5.16 -8.21 -9.50
N LYS A 39 -5.45 -8.59 -10.75
CA LYS A 39 -4.45 -9.17 -11.63
C LYS A 39 -3.37 -8.17 -12.00
N VAL A 40 -3.76 -6.95 -12.32
CA VAL A 40 -2.84 -5.88 -12.68
C VAL A 40 -1.95 -5.52 -11.50
N ILE A 41 -2.50 -5.41 -10.30
CA ILE A 41 -1.73 -5.05 -9.12
C ILE A 41 -0.74 -6.16 -8.74
N ASP A 42 -1.13 -7.42 -8.85
CA ASP A 42 -0.25 -8.55 -8.56
C ASP A 42 0.90 -8.62 -9.57
N GLN A 43 0.62 -8.40 -10.83
CA GLN A 43 1.63 -8.36 -11.89
C GLN A 43 2.62 -7.20 -11.67
N SER A 44 2.13 -6.03 -11.33
CA SER A 44 2.95 -4.87 -11.01
C SER A 44 3.82 -5.09 -9.79
N ALA A 45 3.26 -5.67 -8.73
CA ALA A 45 4.01 -6.03 -7.53
C ALA A 45 5.14 -7.00 -7.85
N LYS A 46 4.87 -8.01 -8.66
CA LYS A 46 5.89 -8.97 -9.09
C LYS A 46 7.02 -8.31 -9.88
N GLN A 47 6.70 -7.42 -10.80
CA GLN A 47 7.70 -6.68 -11.56
C GLN A 47 8.60 -5.83 -10.66
N ILE A 48 8.03 -5.17 -9.67
CA ILE A 48 8.78 -4.35 -8.72
C ILE A 48 9.71 -5.23 -7.88
N VAL A 49 9.20 -6.36 -7.38
CA VAL A 49 9.99 -7.31 -6.59
C VAL A 49 11.15 -7.86 -7.42
N ASP A 50 10.90 -8.29 -8.64
CA ASP A 50 11.93 -8.82 -9.52
C ASP A 50 13.01 -7.77 -9.83
N THR A 51 12.61 -6.53 -10.08
CA THR A 51 13.53 -5.43 -10.34
C THR A 51 14.39 -5.14 -9.13
N ALA A 52 13.81 -5.11 -7.95
CA ALA A 52 14.54 -4.83 -6.73
C ALA A 52 15.51 -5.97 -6.37
N ILE A 53 15.13 -7.21 -6.54
CA ILE A 53 16.01 -8.37 -6.37
C ILE A 53 17.18 -8.31 -7.35
N ARG A 54 16.91 -7.97 -8.59
CA ARG A 54 17.93 -7.87 -9.65
C ARG A 54 18.97 -6.81 -9.33
N THR A 55 18.59 -5.75 -8.64
CA THR A 55 19.50 -4.67 -8.24
C THR A 55 20.19 -4.92 -6.89
N GLY A 56 19.93 -6.06 -6.26
CA GLY A 56 20.58 -6.45 -5.00
C GLY A 56 19.94 -5.90 -3.74
N ALA A 57 18.76 -5.30 -3.82
CA ALA A 57 18.03 -4.82 -2.66
C ALA A 57 17.30 -5.95 -1.93
N THR A 58 17.19 -5.82 -0.62
CA THR A 58 16.39 -6.73 0.19
C THR A 58 14.95 -6.24 0.22
N ILE A 59 14.01 -7.15 0.03
CA ILE A 59 12.58 -6.83 0.01
C ILE A 59 11.89 -7.50 1.18
N ALA A 60 11.12 -6.72 1.93
CA ALA A 60 10.06 -7.25 2.75
C ALA A 60 8.86 -7.49 1.84
N GLY A 61 8.45 -8.73 1.69
CA GLY A 61 7.49 -9.19 0.69
C GLY A 61 6.23 -8.34 0.56
N PRO A 62 5.54 -8.41 -0.57
CA PRO A 62 4.34 -7.62 -0.78
C PRO A 62 3.28 -7.94 0.28
N VAL A 63 2.85 -6.92 1.01
CA VAL A 63 1.82 -7.04 2.04
C VAL A 63 0.49 -6.59 1.43
N PRO A 64 -0.54 -7.45 1.41
CA PRO A 64 -1.85 -7.02 0.99
C PRO A 64 -2.45 -6.09 2.04
N LEU A 65 -2.85 -4.89 1.62
CA LEU A 65 -3.61 -3.97 2.46
C LEU A 65 -5.11 -4.21 2.26
N PRO A 66 -5.95 -3.78 3.21
CA PRO A 66 -7.39 -3.92 3.06
C PRO A 66 -7.90 -3.31 1.77
N THR A 67 -8.72 -4.06 1.04
CA THR A 67 -9.36 -3.60 -0.19
C THR A 67 -10.48 -2.63 0.16
N ARG A 68 -10.42 -1.44 -0.43
CA ARG A 68 -11.49 -0.47 -0.27
C ARG A 68 -12.60 -0.77 -1.27
N ARG A 69 -13.81 -0.93 -0.74
CA ARG A 69 -14.98 -1.22 -1.53
C ARG A 69 -15.95 -0.06 -1.46
N SER A 70 -16.37 0.43 -2.62
CA SER A 70 -17.43 1.44 -2.74
C SER A 70 -18.57 0.85 -3.53
N THR A 71 -19.78 0.91 -2.97
CA THR A 71 -20.98 0.38 -3.60
C THR A 71 -21.88 1.54 -4.01
N PHE A 72 -22.32 1.55 -5.26
CA PHE A 72 -23.24 2.54 -5.79
C PHE A 72 -24.52 1.86 -6.22
N THR A 73 -25.66 2.39 -5.77
CA THR A 73 -26.97 1.93 -6.19
C THR A 73 -27.58 2.97 -7.09
N VAL A 74 -27.91 2.59 -8.30
CA VAL A 74 -28.54 3.47 -9.29
C VAL A 74 -29.91 2.91 -9.66
N VAL A 75 -30.91 3.78 -9.72
CA VAL A 75 -32.25 3.40 -10.15
C VAL A 75 -32.25 3.25 -11.67
N LYS A 76 -32.67 2.08 -12.18
CA LYS A 76 -32.65 1.77 -13.61
C LYS A 76 -33.61 2.60 -14.44
N SER A 77 -34.70 3.11 -13.84
CA SER A 77 -35.71 3.87 -14.56
C SER A 77 -36.25 5.01 -13.71
N PRO A 78 -36.50 6.19 -14.30
CA PRO A 78 -37.16 7.30 -13.59
C PRO A 78 -38.63 7.00 -13.25
N HIS A 79 -39.20 5.94 -13.82
CA HIS A 79 -40.57 5.50 -13.51
C HIS A 79 -40.57 4.39 -12.47
N VAL A 80 -41.39 4.53 -11.50
CA VAL A 80 -42.01 3.69 -10.44
C VAL A 80 -41.49 2.25 -10.22
N TYR A 81 -40.39 1.82 -10.80
CA TYR A 81 -39.79 0.51 -10.55
C TYR A 81 -38.88 0.57 -9.31
N LYS A 82 -39.51 0.46 -8.13
CA LYS A 82 -38.77 0.40 -6.88
C LYS A 82 -37.78 -0.78 -6.81
N LYS A 83 -37.94 -1.77 -7.66
CA LYS A 83 -37.06 -2.96 -7.75
C LYS A 83 -36.01 -2.86 -8.84
N GLY A 84 -36.08 -1.88 -9.72
CA GLY A 84 -35.09 -1.69 -10.80
C GLY A 84 -33.87 -0.92 -10.38
N ARG A 85 -33.15 -1.40 -9.38
CA ARG A 85 -31.90 -0.80 -8.92
C ARG A 85 -30.75 -1.61 -9.44
N GLU A 86 -29.79 -0.91 -10.04
CA GLU A 86 -28.56 -1.49 -10.47
C GLU A 86 -27.47 -1.13 -9.45
N GLN A 87 -26.78 -2.14 -8.93
CA GLN A 87 -25.71 -1.95 -7.98
C GLN A 87 -24.38 -2.02 -8.70
N PHE A 88 -23.61 -0.94 -8.60
CA PHE A 88 -22.26 -0.86 -9.08
C PHE A 88 -21.30 -0.96 -7.91
N GLU A 89 -20.26 -1.72 -8.07
CA GLU A 89 -19.23 -1.91 -7.07
C GLU A 89 -17.89 -1.50 -7.62
N MET A 90 -17.19 -0.66 -6.87
CA MET A 90 -15.82 -0.28 -7.16
C MET A 90 -14.91 -0.81 -6.06
N ARG A 91 -13.93 -1.63 -6.44
CA ARG A 91 -12.93 -2.15 -5.52
C ARG A 91 -11.58 -1.58 -5.85
N VAL A 92 -10.93 -1.03 -4.84
CA VAL A 92 -9.56 -0.56 -4.95
C VAL A 92 -8.67 -1.51 -4.17
N HIS A 93 -7.86 -2.27 -4.90
CA HIS A 93 -6.86 -3.15 -4.30
C HIS A 93 -5.60 -2.36 -3.98
N LYS A 94 -5.00 -2.66 -2.84
CA LYS A 94 -3.78 -2.01 -2.39
C LYS A 94 -2.74 -3.05 -2.00
N ARG A 95 -1.49 -2.79 -2.36
CA ARG A 95 -0.34 -3.59 -1.96
C ARG A 95 0.76 -2.68 -1.45
N LEU A 96 1.47 -3.15 -0.46
CA LEU A 96 2.60 -2.43 0.13
C LEU A 96 3.87 -3.26 -0.05
N ILE A 97 4.89 -2.65 -0.59
CA ILE A 97 6.21 -3.28 -0.76
C ILE A 97 7.24 -2.40 -0.06
N ASP A 98 7.98 -2.98 0.88
CA ASP A 98 9.10 -2.31 1.53
C ASP A 98 10.40 -2.81 0.91
N VAL A 99 11.18 -1.90 0.37
CA VAL A 99 12.52 -2.18 -0.13
C VAL A 99 13.50 -1.73 0.94
N LEU A 100 14.23 -2.69 1.50
CA LEU A 100 15.24 -2.44 2.51
C LEU A 100 16.61 -2.31 1.84
N GLU A 101 17.46 -1.42 2.36
CA GLU A 101 18.80 -1.20 1.85
C GLU A 101 18.85 -0.90 0.33
N PRO A 102 18.09 0.10 -0.15
CA PRO A 102 18.10 0.41 -1.56
C PRO A 102 19.45 0.97 -1.97
N THR A 103 19.96 0.51 -3.12
CA THR A 103 21.12 1.10 -3.76
C THR A 103 20.67 2.22 -4.71
N PRO A 104 21.55 3.17 -5.10
CA PRO A 104 21.20 4.17 -6.11
C PRO A 104 20.70 3.54 -7.41
N LYS A 105 21.27 2.40 -7.78
CA LYS A 105 20.82 1.63 -8.94
C LYS A 105 19.39 1.10 -8.78
N THR A 106 19.01 0.68 -7.57
CA THR A 106 17.64 0.25 -7.26
C THR A 106 16.66 1.40 -7.46
N ILE A 107 16.99 2.57 -6.95
CA ILE A 107 16.14 3.76 -7.07
C ILE A 107 15.94 4.12 -8.53
N ASP A 108 17.01 4.19 -9.32
CA ASP A 108 16.93 4.50 -10.74
C ASP A 108 16.10 3.46 -11.51
N SER A 109 16.28 2.19 -11.22
CA SER A 109 15.53 1.11 -11.86
C SER A 109 14.04 1.18 -11.53
N LEU A 110 13.69 1.52 -10.29
CA LEU A 110 12.29 1.67 -9.89
C LEU A 110 11.64 2.91 -10.50
N MET A 111 12.38 4.00 -10.64
CA MET A 111 11.88 5.21 -11.27
C MET A 111 11.61 5.04 -12.76
N ASN A 112 12.41 4.21 -13.42
CA ASN A 112 12.28 3.91 -14.85
C ASN A 112 11.39 2.70 -15.15
N LEU A 113 10.83 2.08 -14.13
CA LEU A 113 9.98 0.91 -14.29
C LEU A 113 8.67 1.29 -14.98
N SER A 114 8.36 0.59 -16.06
CA SER A 114 7.10 0.74 -16.77
C SER A 114 6.05 -0.18 -16.13
N LEU A 115 5.04 0.40 -15.52
CA LEU A 115 3.93 -0.34 -14.93
C LEU A 115 2.79 -0.51 -15.93
N PRO A 116 2.00 -1.58 -15.83
CA PRO A 116 0.79 -1.74 -16.65
C PRO A 116 -0.19 -0.58 -16.44
N ALA A 117 -0.97 -0.28 -17.47
CA ALA A 117 -2.04 0.69 -17.35
C ALA A 117 -3.07 0.25 -16.29
N GLY A 118 -3.56 1.19 -15.51
CA GLY A 118 -4.53 0.93 -14.45
C GLY A 118 -3.91 0.67 -13.07
N CYS A 119 -2.60 0.72 -12.94
CA CYS A 119 -1.90 0.62 -11.66
C CYS A 119 -1.20 1.93 -11.33
N ASP A 120 -1.51 2.48 -10.16
CA ASP A 120 -0.83 3.64 -9.62
C ASP A 120 0.21 3.20 -8.59
N ALA A 121 1.41 3.72 -8.72
CA ALA A 121 2.48 3.48 -7.77
C ALA A 121 2.90 4.78 -7.09
N GLU A 122 2.94 4.74 -5.77
CA GLU A 122 3.41 5.85 -4.95
C GLU A 122 4.65 5.40 -4.19
N ILE A 123 5.74 6.14 -4.35
CA ILE A 123 7.01 5.83 -3.71
C ILE A 123 7.27 6.84 -2.60
N LYS A 124 7.48 6.35 -1.40
CA LYS A 124 7.85 7.16 -0.24
C LYS A 124 9.22 6.73 0.28
N MET A 125 10.05 7.69 0.44
CA MET A 125 11.35 7.50 1.08
C MET A 125 11.36 7.94 2.52
#